data_7d35210ff6c8b771923ce33f406c8723
#
_entry.id   7d35210ff6c8b771923ce33f406c8723
#
_cell.length_a   1.000
_cell.length_b   1.000
_cell.length_c   1.000
_cell.angle_alpha   90.00
_cell.angle_beta   90.00
_cell.angle_gamma   90.00
#
_symmetry.space_group_name_H-M   'P 1'
#
loop_
_entity.id
_entity.type
_entity.pdbx_description
1 polymer ?
#
loop_
_entity_poly.entity_id
_entity_poly.type
_entity_poly.pdbx_seq_one_letter_code
_entity_poly.pdbx_strand_id
1 'polypeptide(L)'
;MNLQKTKPLSDIYTREEDFSADLADTLDALNVGKFEDAETEANVGTRKADIVAVGEDGILVIENQFGKANWDHWGRLEAYARLKEADIAVLVAEDFEELMIVTCNLRNEDSNVNWYLIQAQANSHNELSFHHVARPAIDIQTEKHPEVGYSEFWAPIRNGDFGELFAGKPVPLSNEGWIKKNIRNVGISLYITNQRCYIQLYFRGENPLERRDSVMELFPESDYSYDYNDSPKQIRVQFPVLNKGKNDRDDWDEIREKLVNMGTDIYNKINESDL
;
A
#
# COMPACT_ATOMS: atom_id res chain seq x y z
N MET A 1 31.41 -28.76 -11.04
CA MET A 1 30.35 -27.85 -10.68
C MET A 1 31.01 -26.48 -10.48
N ASN A 2 30.83 -25.51 -11.42
CA ASN A 2 31.42 -24.18 -11.26
C ASN A 2 30.41 -23.35 -10.48
N LEU A 3 30.67 -23.13 -9.18
CA LEU A 3 29.95 -22.12 -8.43
C LEU A 3 30.34 -20.74 -8.96
N GLN A 4 29.38 -19.96 -9.46
CA GLN A 4 29.63 -18.57 -9.82
C GLN A 4 30.04 -17.83 -8.54
N LYS A 5 31.23 -17.22 -8.56
CA LYS A 5 31.65 -16.34 -7.47
C LYS A 5 30.95 -14.99 -7.65
N THR A 6 30.20 -14.58 -6.64
CA THR A 6 29.72 -13.21 -6.55
C THR A 6 30.85 -12.29 -6.13
N LYS A 7 30.77 -11.02 -6.55
CA LYS A 7 31.67 -9.96 -6.11
C LYS A 7 30.87 -8.79 -5.55
N PRO A 8 31.50 -7.99 -4.67
CA PRO A 8 30.84 -6.81 -4.11
C PRO A 8 30.44 -5.81 -5.19
N LEU A 9 29.32 -5.08 -4.96
CA LEU A 9 28.92 -3.97 -5.84
C LEU A 9 29.98 -2.87 -5.88
N SER A 10 30.72 -2.65 -4.79
CA SER A 10 31.84 -1.72 -4.69
C SER A 10 33.03 -2.06 -5.62
N ASP A 11 33.09 -3.28 -6.17
CA ASP A 11 34.07 -3.66 -7.20
C ASP A 11 33.64 -3.21 -8.60
N ILE A 12 32.38 -2.78 -8.78
CA ILE A 12 31.79 -2.34 -10.04
C ILE A 12 31.55 -0.84 -10.02
N TYR A 13 30.95 -0.35 -8.93
CA TYR A 13 30.57 1.04 -8.75
C TYR A 13 31.44 1.72 -7.72
N THR A 14 31.92 2.92 -8.04
CA THR A 14 32.74 3.69 -7.10
C THR A 14 31.88 4.35 -6.00
N ARG A 15 30.64 4.67 -6.33
CA ARG A 15 29.69 5.34 -5.44
C ARG A 15 28.30 4.71 -5.56
N GLU A 16 27.50 4.81 -4.51
CA GLU A 16 26.11 4.35 -4.52
C GLU A 16 25.24 5.14 -5.51
N GLU A 17 25.54 6.44 -5.73
CA GLU A 17 24.84 7.26 -6.72
C GLU A 17 25.04 6.74 -8.17
N ASP A 18 26.20 6.17 -8.49
CA ASP A 18 26.46 5.60 -9.82
C ASP A 18 25.61 4.33 -10.03
N PHE A 19 25.45 3.52 -8.98
CA PHE A 19 24.56 2.36 -8.99
C PHE A 19 23.08 2.78 -9.04
N SER A 20 22.69 3.84 -8.32
CA SER A 20 21.33 4.39 -8.37
C SER A 20 20.94 4.85 -9.78
N ALA A 21 21.89 5.47 -10.51
CA ALA A 21 21.65 5.91 -11.88
C ALA A 21 21.39 4.73 -12.83
N ASP A 22 22.24 3.68 -12.79
CA ASP A 22 22.04 2.48 -13.61
C ASP A 22 20.75 1.73 -13.24
N LEU A 23 20.41 1.70 -11.96
CA LEU A 23 19.18 1.05 -11.47
C LEU A 23 17.93 1.82 -11.92
N ALA A 24 17.97 3.15 -11.91
CA ALA A 24 16.86 4.00 -12.36
C ALA A 24 16.52 3.77 -13.85
N ASP A 25 17.54 3.48 -14.67
CA ASP A 25 17.36 3.15 -16.10
C ASP A 25 16.83 1.73 -16.33
N THR A 26 16.81 0.87 -15.29
CA THR A 26 16.50 -0.56 -15.40
C THR A 26 15.57 -1.06 -14.30
N LEU A 27 14.62 -0.24 -13.84
CA LEU A 27 13.72 -0.57 -12.72
C LEU A 27 12.95 -1.88 -12.90
N ASP A 28 12.64 -2.27 -14.14
CA ASP A 28 11.97 -3.53 -14.47
C ASP A 28 12.74 -4.75 -13.95
N ALA A 29 14.08 -4.65 -13.81
CA ALA A 29 14.91 -5.72 -13.27
C ALA A 29 14.58 -6.06 -11.81
N LEU A 30 13.99 -5.13 -11.05
CA LEU A 30 13.56 -5.35 -9.68
C LEU A 30 12.28 -6.17 -9.57
N ASN A 31 11.47 -6.22 -10.64
CA ASN A 31 10.19 -6.93 -10.69
C ASN A 31 9.24 -6.57 -9.53
N VAL A 32 9.09 -5.26 -9.27
CA VAL A 32 8.23 -4.71 -8.21
C VAL A 32 7.04 -3.92 -8.76
N GLY A 33 6.98 -3.71 -10.06
CA GLY A 33 5.94 -2.95 -10.76
C GLY A 33 6.47 -2.28 -12.01
N LYS A 34 5.64 -1.42 -12.64
CA LYS A 34 5.97 -0.69 -13.85
C LYS A 34 6.07 0.81 -13.56
N PHE A 35 7.24 1.37 -13.84
CA PHE A 35 7.56 2.75 -13.58
C PHE A 35 8.23 3.37 -14.82
N GLU A 36 7.90 4.63 -15.11
CA GLU A 36 8.37 5.31 -16.33
C GLU A 36 9.26 6.51 -16.00
N ASP A 37 8.86 7.32 -15.01
CA ASP A 37 9.56 8.55 -14.63
C ASP A 37 10.36 8.32 -13.34
N ALA A 38 11.66 8.07 -13.45
CA ALA A 38 12.57 7.89 -12.34
C ALA A 38 13.46 9.13 -12.12
N GLU A 39 13.49 9.63 -10.89
CA GLU A 39 14.39 10.70 -10.43
C GLU A 39 15.37 10.11 -9.42
N THR A 40 16.67 10.22 -9.72
CA THR A 40 17.74 9.89 -8.76
C THR A 40 18.02 11.07 -7.84
N GLU A 41 18.50 10.82 -6.62
CA GLU A 41 18.78 11.88 -5.64
C GLU A 41 17.56 12.80 -5.41
N ALA A 42 16.37 12.20 -5.46
CA ALA A 42 15.08 12.91 -5.39
C ALA A 42 14.88 13.60 -4.04
N ASN A 43 14.50 14.89 -4.05
CA ASN A 43 14.31 15.65 -2.82
C ASN A 43 13.13 15.13 -2.00
N VAL A 44 13.38 14.82 -0.72
CA VAL A 44 12.38 14.42 0.27
C VAL A 44 12.59 15.25 1.55
N GLY A 45 11.86 16.32 1.68
CA GLY A 45 12.05 17.27 2.77
C GLY A 45 13.45 17.91 2.72
N THR A 46 14.27 17.69 3.76
CA THR A 46 15.65 18.20 3.86
C THR A 46 16.70 17.18 3.40
N ARG A 47 16.27 16.02 2.94
CA ARG A 47 17.15 14.92 2.51
C ARG A 47 16.78 14.48 1.10
N LYS A 48 17.50 13.50 0.60
CA LYS A 48 17.27 12.90 -0.71
C LYS A 48 17.04 11.41 -0.57
N ALA A 49 16.09 10.88 -1.34
CA ALA A 49 15.95 9.46 -1.59
C ALA A 49 16.84 9.09 -2.79
N ASP A 50 17.39 7.90 -2.79
CA ASP A 50 18.28 7.47 -3.87
C ASP A 50 17.53 7.42 -5.20
N ILE A 51 16.31 6.86 -5.23
CA ILE A 51 15.43 6.88 -6.39
C ILE A 51 13.98 7.10 -5.95
N VAL A 52 13.25 7.95 -6.68
CA VAL A 52 11.79 8.03 -6.65
C VAL A 52 11.29 7.88 -8.08
N ALA A 53 10.35 6.98 -8.31
CA ALA A 53 9.76 6.80 -9.63
C ALA A 53 8.23 6.80 -9.58
N VAL A 54 7.60 7.16 -10.69
CA VAL A 54 6.14 7.17 -10.85
C VAL A 54 5.78 6.34 -12.07
N GLY A 55 4.70 5.58 -11.98
CA GLY A 55 4.26 4.73 -13.09
C GLY A 55 2.85 4.17 -12.89
N GLU A 56 2.52 3.12 -13.66
CA GLU A 56 1.20 2.48 -13.58
C GLU A 56 0.88 1.95 -12.18
N ASP A 57 1.90 1.46 -11.44
CA ASP A 57 1.74 0.88 -10.10
C ASP A 57 1.90 1.90 -8.97
N GLY A 58 1.87 3.20 -9.29
CA GLY A 58 1.88 4.28 -8.31
C GLY A 58 3.25 4.91 -8.11
N ILE A 59 3.59 5.25 -6.85
CA ILE A 59 4.85 5.89 -6.46
C ILE A 59 5.78 4.87 -5.83
N LEU A 60 6.97 4.73 -6.40
CA LEU A 60 8.06 3.89 -5.91
C LEU A 60 9.11 4.75 -5.21
N VAL A 61 9.58 4.31 -4.06
CA VAL A 61 10.77 4.88 -3.39
C VAL A 61 11.79 3.77 -3.15
N ILE A 62 13.04 4.03 -3.53
CA ILE A 62 14.15 3.09 -3.32
C ILE A 62 15.26 3.76 -2.52
N GLU A 63 15.80 3.02 -1.57
CA GLU A 63 17.08 3.25 -0.92
C GLU A 63 18.06 2.15 -1.32
N ASN A 64 19.29 2.51 -1.61
CA ASN A 64 20.36 1.59 -1.98
C ASN A 64 21.48 1.59 -0.93
N GLN A 65 22.13 0.45 -0.76
CA GLN A 65 23.30 0.34 0.10
C GLN A 65 24.26 -0.73 -0.41
N PHE A 66 25.54 -0.42 -0.42
CA PHE A 66 26.57 -1.44 -0.64
C PHE A 66 26.78 -2.30 0.60
N GLY A 67 27.12 -3.54 0.40
CA GLY A 67 27.31 -4.50 1.48
C GLY A 67 26.01 -4.88 2.18
N LYS A 68 26.08 -5.02 3.50
CA LYS A 68 24.94 -5.43 4.33
C LYS A 68 24.07 -4.24 4.69
N ALA A 69 22.76 -4.37 4.50
CA ALA A 69 21.77 -3.36 4.87
C ALA A 69 21.82 -3.02 6.36
N ASN A 70 21.62 -1.75 6.69
CA ASN A 70 21.57 -1.26 8.05
C ASN A 70 20.26 -0.53 8.36
N TRP A 71 20.00 -0.32 9.66
CA TRP A 71 18.76 0.30 10.13
C TRP A 71 18.64 1.79 9.84
N ASP A 72 19.73 2.48 9.52
CA ASP A 72 19.68 3.89 9.11
C ASP A 72 19.05 4.02 7.73
N HIS A 73 19.39 3.13 6.77
CA HIS A 73 18.77 3.09 5.44
C HIS A 73 17.30 2.65 5.53
N TRP A 74 17.00 1.64 6.35
CA TRP A 74 15.62 1.24 6.60
C TRP A 74 14.79 2.41 7.16
N GLY A 75 15.30 3.12 8.17
CA GLY A 75 14.61 4.26 8.76
C GLY A 75 14.40 5.42 7.79
N ARG A 76 15.37 5.66 6.89
CA ARG A 76 15.22 6.65 5.80
C ARG A 76 14.14 6.20 4.82
N LEU A 77 14.17 4.95 4.37
CA LEU A 77 13.17 4.40 3.47
C LEU A 77 11.75 4.53 4.04
N GLU A 78 11.56 4.19 5.33
CA GLU A 78 10.26 4.37 6.00
C GLU A 78 9.80 5.84 6.00
N ALA A 79 10.72 6.77 6.29
CA ALA A 79 10.39 8.18 6.30
C ALA A 79 10.04 8.68 4.89
N TYR A 80 10.79 8.28 3.87
CA TYR A 80 10.59 8.70 2.50
C TYR A 80 9.31 8.12 1.91
N ALA A 81 9.03 6.84 2.14
CA ALA A 81 7.80 6.21 1.72
C ALA A 81 6.56 6.95 2.27
N ARG A 82 6.61 7.39 3.53
CA ARG A 82 5.52 8.17 4.13
C ARG A 82 5.42 9.58 3.57
N LEU A 83 6.57 10.27 3.37
CA LEU A 83 6.59 11.66 2.89
C LEU A 83 6.19 11.77 1.42
N LYS A 84 6.51 10.79 0.63
CA LYS A 84 6.11 10.70 -0.79
C LYS A 84 4.76 10.05 -0.99
N GLU A 85 4.11 9.54 0.08
CA GLU A 85 2.87 8.75 -0.03
C GLU A 85 3.05 7.56 -0.99
N ALA A 86 4.19 6.89 -0.88
CA ALA A 86 4.58 5.82 -1.78
C ALA A 86 3.65 4.61 -1.67
N ASP A 87 3.41 3.98 -2.81
CA ASP A 87 2.71 2.70 -2.92
C ASP A 87 3.67 1.52 -2.73
N ILE A 88 4.93 1.72 -3.15
CA ILE A 88 5.98 0.71 -3.10
C ILE A 88 7.26 1.30 -2.50
N ALA A 89 7.86 0.58 -1.55
CA ALA A 89 9.11 0.92 -0.89
C ALA A 89 10.11 -0.23 -1.00
N VAL A 90 11.31 0.04 -1.49
CA VAL A 90 12.33 -0.97 -1.77
C VAL A 90 13.65 -0.59 -1.10
N LEU A 91 14.22 -1.52 -0.34
CA LEU A 91 15.61 -1.44 0.09
C LEU A 91 16.45 -2.45 -0.73
N VAL A 92 17.43 -1.94 -1.46
CA VAL A 92 18.35 -2.76 -2.25
C VAL A 92 19.70 -2.82 -1.53
N ALA A 93 20.21 -4.03 -1.26
CA ALA A 93 21.51 -4.23 -0.64
C ALA A 93 22.09 -5.61 -1.01
N GLU A 94 23.36 -5.86 -0.68
CA GLU A 94 24.00 -7.15 -0.97
C GLU A 94 23.67 -8.25 0.06
N ASP A 95 23.27 -7.86 1.29
CA ASP A 95 22.89 -8.78 2.36
C ASP A 95 21.92 -8.12 3.36
N PHE A 96 21.13 -8.91 4.05
CA PHE A 96 20.16 -8.47 5.05
C PHE A 96 20.27 -9.32 6.32
N GLU A 97 20.05 -8.70 7.47
CA GLU A 97 19.90 -9.43 8.71
C GLU A 97 18.48 -9.99 8.86
N GLU A 98 18.35 -11.10 9.57
CA GLU A 98 17.07 -11.81 9.76
C GLU A 98 15.99 -10.89 10.38
N LEU A 99 16.36 -10.07 11.36
CA LEU A 99 15.41 -9.14 12.01
C LEU A 99 14.84 -8.11 11.03
N MET A 100 15.63 -7.64 10.06
CA MET A 100 15.14 -6.73 9.02
C MET A 100 14.16 -7.43 8.07
N ILE A 101 14.43 -8.69 7.72
CA ILE A 101 13.51 -9.52 6.92
C ILE A 101 12.17 -9.69 7.64
N VAL A 102 12.20 -10.03 8.93
CA VAL A 102 10.99 -10.15 9.76
C VAL A 102 10.25 -8.81 9.83
N THR A 103 10.96 -7.71 10.03
CA THR A 103 10.36 -6.37 10.10
C THR A 103 9.70 -5.97 8.78
N CYS A 104 10.32 -6.25 7.64
CA CYS A 104 9.74 -6.02 6.32
C CYS A 104 8.43 -6.81 6.12
N ASN A 105 8.43 -8.10 6.51
CA ASN A 105 7.24 -8.94 6.43
C ASN A 105 6.11 -8.40 7.31
N LEU A 106 6.39 -7.98 8.55
CA LEU A 106 5.42 -7.36 9.43
C LEU A 106 4.87 -6.04 8.85
N ARG A 107 5.72 -5.23 8.19
CA ARG A 107 5.27 -4.03 7.50
C ARG A 107 4.32 -4.34 6.36
N ASN A 108 4.53 -5.40 5.63
CA ASN A 108 3.61 -5.85 4.59
C ASN A 108 2.25 -6.32 5.13
N GLU A 109 2.18 -6.75 6.40
CA GLU A 109 0.92 -7.10 7.06
C GLU A 109 0.16 -5.86 7.57
N ASP A 110 0.89 -4.83 8.04
CA ASP A 110 0.32 -3.70 8.79
C ASP A 110 0.17 -2.41 7.96
N SER A 111 0.68 -2.35 6.73
CA SER A 111 0.66 -1.13 5.92
C SER A 111 0.04 -1.32 4.55
N ASN A 112 -0.38 -0.19 3.94
CA ASN A 112 -0.85 -0.16 2.55
C ASN A 112 0.30 0.04 1.55
N VAL A 113 1.54 0.11 2.03
CA VAL A 113 2.75 0.19 1.20
C VAL A 113 3.27 -1.22 1.00
N ASN A 114 3.61 -1.55 -0.22
CA ASN A 114 4.29 -2.80 -0.57
C ASN A 114 5.79 -2.67 -0.28
N TRP A 115 6.28 -3.37 0.73
CA TRP A 115 7.68 -3.32 1.17
C TRP A 115 8.48 -4.46 0.59
N TYR A 116 9.65 -4.13 0.04
CA TYR A 116 10.56 -5.11 -0.52
C TYR A 116 11.97 -4.97 0.07
N LEU A 117 12.60 -6.11 0.33
CA LEU A 117 14.04 -6.22 0.49
C LEU A 117 14.57 -7.00 -0.71
N ILE A 118 15.45 -6.38 -1.48
CA ILE A 118 15.98 -6.97 -2.71
C ILE A 118 17.49 -7.09 -2.59
N GLN A 119 17.97 -8.33 -2.65
CA GLN A 119 19.38 -8.61 -2.67
C GLN A 119 19.94 -8.38 -4.09
N ALA A 120 20.91 -7.49 -4.20
CA ALA A 120 21.67 -7.27 -5.42
C ALA A 120 22.96 -8.11 -5.37
N GLN A 121 23.23 -8.86 -6.43
CA GLN A 121 24.44 -9.66 -6.58
C GLN A 121 25.09 -9.38 -7.94
N ALA A 122 26.41 -9.30 -7.95
CA ALA A 122 27.18 -9.20 -9.18
C ALA A 122 27.97 -10.48 -9.43
N ASN A 123 28.06 -10.90 -10.68
CA ASN A 123 28.91 -12.02 -11.10
C ASN A 123 30.29 -11.55 -11.59
N SER A 124 31.14 -12.48 -11.96
CA SER A 124 32.50 -12.19 -12.47
C SER A 124 32.54 -11.39 -13.78
N HIS A 125 31.41 -11.27 -14.49
CA HIS A 125 31.27 -10.53 -15.75
C HIS A 125 30.63 -9.13 -15.56
N ASN A 126 30.43 -8.70 -14.32
CA ASN A 126 29.73 -7.47 -13.93
C ASN A 126 28.23 -7.48 -14.24
N GLU A 127 27.66 -8.64 -14.46
CA GLU A 127 26.21 -8.77 -14.63
C GLU A 127 25.54 -8.78 -13.26
N LEU A 128 24.51 -7.95 -13.11
CA LEU A 128 23.73 -7.84 -11.88
C LEU A 128 22.53 -8.81 -11.91
N SER A 129 22.20 -9.33 -10.76
CA SER A 129 20.97 -10.06 -10.52
C SER A 129 20.31 -9.58 -9.24
N PHE A 130 18.98 -9.56 -9.21
CA PHE A 130 18.16 -9.07 -8.11
C PHE A 130 17.27 -10.19 -7.59
N HIS A 131 17.29 -10.41 -6.28
CA HIS A 131 16.54 -11.48 -5.62
C HIS A 131 15.69 -10.91 -4.49
N HIS A 132 14.39 -11.15 -4.50
CA HIS A 132 13.52 -10.75 -3.41
C HIS A 132 13.80 -11.58 -2.17
N VAL A 133 14.32 -10.95 -1.11
CA VAL A 133 14.57 -11.56 0.20
C VAL A 133 13.31 -11.43 1.07
N ALA A 134 12.61 -10.31 1.00
CA ALA A 134 11.28 -10.11 1.54
C ALA A 134 10.44 -9.32 0.55
N ARG A 135 9.15 -9.62 0.51
CA ARG A 135 8.19 -8.98 -0.39
C ARG A 135 6.78 -9.13 0.18
N PRO A 136 5.81 -8.35 -0.28
CA PRO A 136 4.40 -8.60 0.03
C PRO A 136 4.08 -10.07 -0.20
N ALA A 137 3.32 -10.66 0.72
CA ALA A 137 2.88 -12.03 0.56
C ALA A 137 2.15 -12.13 -0.78
N ILE A 138 2.77 -12.81 -1.74
CA ILE A 138 2.02 -13.33 -2.86
C ILE A 138 1.18 -14.43 -2.23
N ASP A 139 -0.12 -14.28 -2.26
CA ASP A 139 -1.04 -15.35 -1.90
C ASP A 139 -0.77 -16.50 -2.88
N ILE A 140 0.19 -17.37 -2.53
CA ILE A 140 0.45 -18.59 -3.29
C ILE A 140 -0.73 -19.50 -2.99
N GLN A 141 -1.81 -19.29 -3.71
CA GLN A 141 -2.90 -20.23 -3.73
C GLN A 141 -2.37 -21.52 -4.37
N THR A 142 -2.10 -22.50 -3.52
CA THR A 142 -1.96 -23.89 -3.96
C THR A 142 -3.23 -24.27 -4.73
N GLU A 143 -3.11 -24.31 -6.04
CA GLU A 143 -3.97 -24.93 -7.04
C GLU A 143 -5.49 -24.94 -6.84
N LYS A 144 -6.18 -24.33 -7.82
CA LYS A 144 -7.53 -24.61 -8.32
C LYS A 144 -8.66 -23.61 -8.09
N HIS A 145 -8.42 -22.37 -7.76
CA HIS A 145 -9.42 -21.36 -8.13
C HIS A 145 -8.69 -20.21 -8.82
N PRO A 146 -9.20 -19.72 -9.99
CA PRO A 146 -8.69 -18.47 -10.54
C PRO A 146 -8.77 -17.44 -9.41
N GLU A 147 -7.70 -16.64 -9.25
CA GLU A 147 -7.68 -15.56 -8.26
C GLU A 147 -8.93 -14.70 -8.49
N VAL A 148 -9.89 -14.88 -7.61
CA VAL A 148 -11.04 -14.01 -7.55
C VAL A 148 -10.54 -12.78 -6.83
N GLY A 149 -10.01 -11.86 -7.63
CA GLY A 149 -9.46 -10.61 -7.12
C GLY A 149 -10.56 -9.74 -6.51
N TYR A 150 -10.16 -8.73 -5.79
CA TYR A 150 -11.05 -7.65 -5.32
C TYR A 150 -11.92 -7.08 -6.45
N SER A 151 -11.43 -7.10 -7.69
CA SER A 151 -12.18 -6.71 -8.89
C SER A 151 -13.50 -7.46 -9.04
N GLU A 152 -13.52 -8.78 -8.83
CA GLU A 152 -14.74 -9.59 -8.92
C GLU A 152 -15.70 -9.29 -7.76
N PHE A 153 -15.14 -9.09 -6.56
CA PHE A 153 -15.96 -8.68 -5.41
C PHE A 153 -16.63 -7.32 -5.66
N TRP A 154 -15.91 -6.33 -6.19
CA TRP A 154 -16.45 -4.99 -6.39
C TRP A 154 -17.29 -4.81 -7.65
N ALA A 155 -17.19 -5.71 -8.64
CA ALA A 155 -17.87 -5.57 -9.94
C ALA A 155 -19.38 -5.35 -9.82
N PRO A 156 -20.18 -6.11 -9.03
CA PRO A 156 -21.61 -5.89 -8.88
C PRO A 156 -21.94 -4.51 -8.27
N ILE A 157 -21.18 -4.07 -7.26
CA ILE A 157 -21.37 -2.74 -6.66
C ILE A 157 -21.11 -1.64 -7.69
N ARG A 158 -20.09 -1.79 -8.52
CA ARG A 158 -19.75 -0.82 -9.57
C ARG A 158 -20.78 -0.79 -10.70
N ASN A 159 -21.41 -1.90 -10.98
CA ASN A 159 -22.48 -2.01 -11.97
C ASN A 159 -23.80 -1.40 -11.47
N GLY A 160 -23.91 -1.08 -10.17
CA GLY A 160 -25.10 -0.51 -9.55
C GLY A 160 -26.08 -1.56 -9.01
N ASP A 161 -25.70 -2.87 -9.00
CA ASP A 161 -26.57 -3.95 -8.52
C ASP A 161 -26.94 -3.80 -7.02
N PHE A 162 -26.14 -3.05 -6.27
CA PHE A 162 -26.34 -2.74 -4.85
C PHE A 162 -26.65 -1.25 -4.57
N GLY A 163 -26.96 -0.47 -5.62
CA GLY A 163 -27.32 0.96 -5.52
C GLY A 163 -26.35 1.88 -6.22
N GLU A 164 -26.81 3.12 -6.47
CA GLU A 164 -26.14 4.09 -7.35
C GLU A 164 -24.96 4.82 -6.71
N LEU A 165 -24.90 4.92 -5.37
CA LEU A 165 -23.95 5.79 -4.68
C LEU A 165 -22.48 5.45 -4.98
N PHE A 166 -22.16 4.17 -5.04
CA PHE A 166 -20.81 3.65 -5.31
C PHE A 166 -20.67 3.09 -6.73
N ALA A 167 -21.72 3.17 -7.56
CA ALA A 167 -21.68 2.75 -8.96
C ALA A 167 -20.70 3.60 -9.79
N GLY A 168 -20.15 3.01 -10.86
CA GLY A 168 -19.25 3.71 -11.78
C GLY A 168 -17.90 4.13 -11.20
N LYS A 169 -17.58 3.76 -9.96
CA LYS A 169 -16.26 4.05 -9.37
C LYS A 169 -15.18 3.21 -10.00
N PRO A 170 -14.04 3.80 -10.37
CA PRO A 170 -12.91 3.00 -10.82
C PRO A 170 -12.52 2.06 -9.68
N VAL A 171 -12.34 0.78 -10.00
CA VAL A 171 -11.56 -0.11 -9.15
C VAL A 171 -10.14 0.18 -9.52
N PRO A 172 -9.28 0.53 -8.58
CA PRO A 172 -7.87 0.57 -8.84
C PRO A 172 -7.45 -0.77 -9.46
N LEU A 173 -6.59 -0.73 -10.47
CA LEU A 173 -6.08 -1.92 -11.16
C LEU A 173 -5.24 -2.81 -10.24
N SER A 174 -4.70 -2.24 -9.17
CA SER A 174 -4.06 -2.94 -8.07
C SER A 174 -5.11 -3.57 -7.15
N ASN A 175 -4.79 -4.69 -6.54
CA ASN A 175 -5.58 -5.50 -5.61
C ASN A 175 -6.15 -4.72 -4.39
N GLU A 176 -6.82 -3.59 -4.61
CA GLU A 176 -7.33 -2.77 -3.52
C GLU A 176 -8.62 -3.35 -2.94
N GLY A 177 -8.53 -3.67 -1.66
CA GLY A 177 -9.67 -4.13 -0.86
C GLY A 177 -10.67 -3.02 -0.54
N TRP A 178 -10.71 -1.90 -1.30
CA TRP A 178 -11.61 -0.79 -0.99
C TRP A 178 -12.10 -0.02 -2.23
N ILE A 179 -13.28 0.60 -2.09
CA ILE A 179 -13.79 1.63 -3.00
C ILE A 179 -14.22 2.85 -2.18
N LYS A 180 -14.16 4.06 -2.77
CA LYS A 180 -14.27 5.31 -2.02
C LYS A 180 -15.23 6.32 -2.63
N LYS A 181 -15.92 7.07 -1.78
CA LYS A 181 -16.67 8.29 -2.09
C LYS A 181 -16.25 9.42 -1.15
N ASN A 182 -16.16 10.65 -1.68
CA ASN A 182 -15.84 11.81 -0.86
C ASN A 182 -17.09 12.74 -0.75
N ILE A 183 -17.25 13.33 0.44
CA ILE A 183 -18.24 14.37 0.69
C ILE A 183 -17.70 15.33 1.74
N ARG A 184 -17.76 16.66 1.50
CA ARG A 184 -17.43 17.73 2.47
C ARG A 184 -16.08 17.49 3.20
N ASN A 185 -15.03 17.13 2.47
CA ASN A 185 -13.70 16.77 3.01
C ASN A 185 -13.69 15.53 3.93
N VAL A 186 -14.72 14.71 3.89
CA VAL A 186 -14.78 13.39 4.48
C VAL A 186 -14.69 12.34 3.37
N GLY A 187 -13.72 11.45 3.46
CA GLY A 187 -13.62 10.28 2.58
C GLY A 187 -14.34 9.10 3.23
N ILE A 188 -15.29 8.48 2.54
CA ILE A 188 -16.01 7.29 2.96
C ILE A 188 -15.50 6.13 2.12
N SER A 189 -14.82 5.18 2.73
CA SER A 189 -14.27 4.01 2.04
C SER A 189 -14.92 2.73 2.55
N LEU A 190 -15.45 1.93 1.61
CA LEU A 190 -15.89 0.57 1.89
C LEU A 190 -14.67 -0.34 1.79
N TYR A 191 -14.36 -1.08 2.83
CA TYR A 191 -13.22 -2.00 2.89
C TYR A 191 -13.64 -3.45 2.99
N ILE A 192 -12.93 -4.32 2.28
CA ILE A 192 -12.94 -5.75 2.49
C ILE A 192 -11.52 -6.27 2.62
N THR A 193 -11.27 -7.07 3.65
CA THR A 193 -10.03 -7.83 3.84
C THR A 193 -10.34 -9.32 3.66
N ASN A 194 -9.37 -10.19 3.89
CA ASN A 194 -9.59 -11.64 3.79
C ASN A 194 -10.62 -12.16 4.79
N GLN A 195 -10.79 -11.51 5.96
CA GLN A 195 -11.58 -12.05 7.09
C GLN A 195 -12.64 -11.10 7.64
N ARG A 196 -12.65 -9.82 7.25
CA ARG A 196 -13.60 -8.83 7.74
C ARG A 196 -13.89 -7.76 6.71
N CYS A 197 -15.01 -7.06 6.90
CA CYS A 197 -15.32 -5.86 6.13
C CYS A 197 -15.78 -4.73 7.07
N TYR A 198 -15.52 -3.49 6.66
CA TYR A 198 -15.78 -2.30 7.45
C TYR A 198 -15.88 -1.05 6.58
N ILE A 199 -16.45 0.03 7.14
CA ILE A 199 -16.41 1.36 6.54
C ILE A 199 -15.32 2.17 7.26
N GLN A 200 -14.51 2.91 6.51
CA GLN A 200 -13.54 3.83 7.09
C GLN A 200 -13.79 5.26 6.62
N LEU A 201 -13.90 6.16 7.60
CA LEU A 201 -13.94 7.59 7.36
C LEU A 201 -12.53 8.17 7.45
N TYR A 202 -12.22 9.07 6.52
CA TYR A 202 -10.99 9.88 6.51
C TYR A 202 -11.37 11.35 6.57
N PHE A 203 -10.76 12.09 7.46
CA PHE A 203 -10.97 13.51 7.63
C PHE A 203 -9.78 14.29 7.09
N ARG A 204 -10.06 15.23 6.16
CA ARG A 204 -9.05 15.98 5.41
C ARG A 204 -9.27 17.48 5.51
N GLY A 205 -8.28 18.26 5.02
CA GLY A 205 -8.32 19.72 4.98
C GLY A 205 -7.91 20.35 6.30
N GLU A 206 -8.28 21.62 6.49
CA GLU A 206 -8.02 22.33 7.73
C GLU A 206 -8.86 21.78 8.87
N ASN A 207 -8.25 21.63 10.07
CA ASN A 207 -8.89 21.16 11.31
C ASN A 207 -9.59 19.79 11.18
N PRO A 208 -8.88 18.72 10.75
CA PRO A 208 -9.51 17.41 10.54
C PRO A 208 -10.04 16.77 11.83
N LEU A 209 -9.48 17.10 12.99
CA LEU A 209 -9.95 16.63 14.31
C LEU A 209 -11.31 17.22 14.66
N GLU A 210 -11.46 18.54 14.54
CA GLU A 210 -12.74 19.24 14.79
C GLU A 210 -13.82 18.70 13.84
N ARG A 211 -13.47 18.51 12.56
CA ARG A 211 -14.40 17.93 11.58
C ARG A 211 -14.81 16.52 11.95
N ARG A 212 -13.86 15.68 12.41
CA ARG A 212 -14.17 14.34 12.91
C ARG A 212 -15.19 14.44 14.05
N ASP A 213 -14.91 15.27 15.06
CA ASP A 213 -15.73 15.37 16.25
C ASP A 213 -17.15 15.83 15.88
N SER A 214 -17.27 16.86 15.02
CA SER A 214 -18.58 17.31 14.52
C SER A 214 -19.32 16.24 13.71
N VAL A 215 -18.64 15.51 12.85
CA VAL A 215 -19.24 14.40 12.08
C VAL A 215 -19.67 13.27 13.00
N MET A 216 -18.89 12.95 14.03
CA MET A 216 -19.21 11.84 14.93
C MET A 216 -20.41 12.11 15.83
N GLU A 217 -20.82 13.36 16.03
CA GLU A 217 -22.09 13.70 16.67
C GLU A 217 -23.33 13.13 15.93
N LEU A 218 -23.19 12.86 14.63
CA LEU A 218 -24.26 12.24 13.82
C LEU A 218 -24.38 10.72 14.08
N PHE A 219 -23.42 10.11 14.76
CA PHE A 219 -23.29 8.67 14.96
C PHE A 219 -23.16 8.32 16.45
N PRO A 220 -24.25 8.43 17.25
CA PRO A 220 -24.20 8.13 18.67
C PRO A 220 -23.84 6.66 18.90
N GLU A 221 -23.05 6.37 19.94
CA GLU A 221 -22.60 5.03 20.31
C GLU A 221 -23.76 4.08 20.72
N SER A 222 -24.95 4.64 20.98
CA SER A 222 -26.16 3.83 21.20
C SER A 222 -26.59 3.07 19.95
N ASP A 223 -26.30 3.62 18.76
CA ASP A 223 -26.82 3.14 17.48
C ASP A 223 -25.70 2.61 16.56
N TYR A 224 -24.47 3.05 16.81
CA TYR A 224 -23.30 2.71 15.98
C TYR A 224 -22.14 2.19 16.83
N SER A 225 -21.45 1.19 16.30
CA SER A 225 -20.18 0.73 16.83
C SER A 225 -19.07 1.24 15.93
N TYR A 226 -18.05 1.87 16.50
CA TYR A 226 -16.88 2.35 15.76
C TYR A 226 -15.64 2.47 16.64
N ASP A 227 -14.48 2.50 15.98
CA ASP A 227 -13.18 2.68 16.61
C ASP A 227 -12.49 3.91 16.02
N TYR A 228 -11.85 4.72 16.86
CA TYR A 228 -10.93 5.77 16.44
C TYR A 228 -9.60 5.14 16.05
N ASN A 229 -9.17 5.37 14.82
CA ASN A 229 -7.92 4.82 14.28
C ASN A 229 -7.02 5.96 13.76
N ASP A 230 -6.78 6.94 14.64
CA ASP A 230 -6.00 8.12 14.32
C ASP A 230 -4.51 7.79 14.26
N SER A 231 -3.82 8.41 13.33
CA SER A 231 -2.37 8.49 13.27
C SER A 231 -1.93 9.95 13.19
N PRO A 232 -0.66 10.28 13.43
CA PRO A 232 -0.19 11.67 13.38
C PRO A 232 -0.50 12.43 12.09
N LYS A 233 -0.77 11.72 11.01
CA LYS A 233 -1.04 12.29 9.67
C LYS A 233 -2.44 12.01 9.13
N GLN A 234 -3.20 11.11 9.75
CA GLN A 234 -4.49 10.67 9.23
C GLN A 234 -5.47 10.51 10.38
N ILE A 235 -6.51 11.30 10.35
CA ILE A 235 -7.64 11.20 11.26
C ILE A 235 -8.66 10.26 10.65
N ARG A 236 -8.97 9.15 11.36
CA ARG A 236 -9.79 8.05 10.84
C ARG A 236 -10.75 7.55 11.89
N VAL A 237 -11.93 7.12 11.43
CA VAL A 237 -12.89 6.35 12.23
C VAL A 237 -13.31 5.13 11.44
N GLN A 238 -13.33 3.97 12.08
CA GLN A 238 -13.65 2.70 11.47
C GLN A 238 -14.95 2.14 12.05
N PHE A 239 -15.90 1.81 11.18
CA PHE A 239 -17.16 1.17 11.51
C PHE A 239 -17.11 -0.29 11.09
N PRO A 240 -17.03 -1.26 12.01
CA PRO A 240 -17.06 -2.67 11.65
C PRO A 240 -18.43 -3.03 11.06
N VAL A 241 -18.44 -3.82 9.98
CA VAL A 241 -19.68 -4.28 9.32
C VAL A 241 -19.91 -5.75 9.58
N LEU A 242 -18.96 -6.60 9.20
CA LEU A 242 -19.00 -8.04 9.42
C LEU A 242 -17.62 -8.61 9.71
N ASN A 243 -17.57 -9.68 10.51
CA ASN A 243 -16.39 -10.55 10.65
C ASN A 243 -16.39 -11.61 9.55
N LYS A 244 -16.65 -11.19 8.30
CA LYS A 244 -16.58 -11.95 7.07
C LYS A 244 -15.86 -11.11 6.02
N GLY A 245 -15.09 -11.74 5.15
CA GLY A 245 -14.27 -11.04 4.19
C GLY A 245 -14.21 -11.72 2.81
N LYS A 246 -13.16 -11.43 2.07
CA LYS A 246 -12.98 -11.94 0.70
C LYS A 246 -12.97 -13.48 0.63
N ASN A 247 -12.52 -14.15 1.71
CA ASN A 247 -12.48 -15.60 1.75
C ASN A 247 -13.86 -16.26 1.91
N ASP A 248 -14.86 -15.52 2.39
CA ASP A 248 -16.22 -15.99 2.61
C ASP A 248 -17.08 -15.79 1.37
N ARG A 249 -16.74 -16.48 0.27
CA ARG A 249 -17.33 -16.26 -1.07
C ARG A 249 -18.82 -16.47 -1.13
N ASP A 250 -19.33 -17.46 -0.43
CA ASP A 250 -20.76 -17.78 -0.38
C ASP A 250 -21.59 -16.66 0.27
N ASP A 251 -20.91 -15.79 1.05
CA ASP A 251 -21.53 -14.67 1.75
C ASP A 251 -21.29 -13.31 1.06
N TRP A 252 -20.67 -13.27 -0.13
CA TRP A 252 -20.30 -12.03 -0.79
C TRP A 252 -21.46 -11.08 -1.06
N ASP A 253 -22.65 -11.60 -1.39
CA ASP A 253 -23.81 -10.74 -1.61
C ASP A 253 -24.30 -10.12 -0.30
N GLU A 254 -24.30 -10.87 0.80
CA GLU A 254 -24.57 -10.32 2.13
C GLU A 254 -23.55 -9.24 2.52
N ILE A 255 -22.26 -9.49 2.27
CA ILE A 255 -21.18 -8.54 2.57
C ILE A 255 -21.35 -7.25 1.75
N ARG A 256 -21.60 -7.36 0.44
CA ARG A 256 -21.84 -6.22 -0.47
C ARG A 256 -23.03 -5.39 -0.03
N GLU A 257 -24.15 -6.05 0.25
CA GLU A 257 -25.40 -5.39 0.69
C GLU A 257 -25.16 -4.60 1.97
N LYS A 258 -24.58 -5.21 3.01
CA LYS A 258 -24.33 -4.55 4.29
C LYS A 258 -23.31 -3.40 4.17
N LEU A 259 -22.22 -3.60 3.40
CA LEU A 259 -21.24 -2.54 3.15
C LEU A 259 -21.87 -1.33 2.46
N VAL A 260 -22.64 -1.57 1.39
CA VAL A 260 -23.25 -0.47 0.62
C VAL A 260 -24.36 0.21 1.42
N ASN A 261 -25.19 -0.54 2.13
CA ASN A 261 -26.27 0.03 2.97
C ASN A 261 -25.69 0.92 4.07
N MET A 262 -24.70 0.44 4.81
CA MET A 262 -24.04 1.23 5.87
C MET A 262 -23.29 2.42 5.30
N GLY A 263 -22.55 2.24 4.20
CA GLY A 263 -21.85 3.35 3.53
C GLY A 263 -22.80 4.42 2.99
N THR A 264 -23.97 4.03 2.52
CA THR A 264 -25.03 4.92 2.04
C THR A 264 -25.71 5.67 3.20
N ASP A 265 -25.99 4.99 4.31
CA ASP A 265 -26.53 5.62 5.51
C ASP A 265 -25.57 6.70 6.04
N ILE A 266 -24.29 6.35 6.19
CA ILE A 266 -23.24 7.29 6.61
C ILE A 266 -23.15 8.49 5.65
N TYR A 267 -23.15 8.23 4.34
CA TYR A 267 -23.10 9.29 3.34
C TYR A 267 -24.30 10.24 3.46
N ASN A 268 -25.52 9.71 3.57
CA ASN A 268 -26.75 10.51 3.64
C ASN A 268 -26.78 11.37 4.90
N LYS A 269 -26.43 10.81 6.07
CA LYS A 269 -26.36 11.57 7.33
C LYS A 269 -25.38 12.75 7.23
N ILE A 270 -24.21 12.55 6.65
CA ILE A 270 -23.23 13.63 6.45
C ILE A 270 -23.74 14.63 5.40
N ASN A 271 -24.41 14.17 4.34
CA ASN A 271 -24.93 15.01 3.28
C ASN A 271 -26.08 15.90 3.72
N GLU A 272 -26.94 15.39 4.59
CA GLU A 272 -28.12 16.08 5.10
C GLU A 272 -27.82 16.97 6.30
N SER A 273 -26.65 16.83 6.92
CA SER A 273 -26.22 17.67 8.04
C SER A 273 -25.85 19.09 7.59
N ASP A 274 -25.87 20.03 8.50
CA ASP A 274 -25.44 21.42 8.30
C ASP A 274 -23.91 21.62 8.49
N LEU A 275 -23.12 20.54 8.45
CA LEU A 275 -21.66 20.52 8.66
C LEU A 275 -20.86 21.16 7.52
#